data_ab05e7186279c78da0c0d78db9d5429b
#
_entry.id   ab05e7186279c78da0c0d78db9d5429b
#
_cell.length_a   1.000
_cell.length_b   1.000
_cell.length_c   1.000
_cell.angle_alpha   90.00
_cell.angle_beta   90.00
_cell.angle_gamma   90.00
#
_symmetry.space_group_name_H-M   'P 1'
#
loop_
_entity.id
_entity.type
_entity.pdbx_description
1 polymer ?
#
loop_
_entity_poly.entity_id
_entity_poly.type
_entity_poly.pdbx_seq_one_letter_code
_entity_poly.pdbx_strand_id
1 'polypeptide(L)'
;EYLLDILDWEANVDPDFAARHFLRPRPVRSVAETRAEGWEESWISYRSPDFSAKELTVLPGATATIRDAAAYGMILLQGHGRMGPWDVDTPALIRFGQLTSDEFFVTEAAAVRGVVVVNPSRTDPIVMLKHFGPGNPDLALT
;
A
#
# COMPACT_ATOMS: atom_id res chain seq x y z
N GLU A 1 -11.36 29.07 -19.85
CA GLU A 1 -12.79 28.86 -19.49
C GLU A 1 -13.08 27.41 -19.16
N TYR A 2 -12.87 26.46 -20.07
CA TYR A 2 -13.18 25.04 -19.86
C TYR A 2 -12.58 24.46 -18.55
N LEU A 3 -11.35 24.81 -18.21
CA LEU A 3 -10.71 24.33 -16.96
C LEU A 3 -11.36 24.89 -15.70
N LEU A 4 -12.00 26.06 -15.79
CA LEU A 4 -12.71 26.66 -14.66
C LEU A 4 -14.08 26.00 -14.45
N ASP A 5 -14.68 25.51 -15.52
CA ASP A 5 -16.01 24.87 -15.51
C ASP A 5 -15.99 23.47 -14.91
N ILE A 6 -14.82 22.81 -14.85
CA ILE A 6 -14.65 21.47 -14.25
C ILE A 6 -14.29 21.51 -12.77
N LEU A 7 -14.03 22.69 -12.21
CA LEU A 7 -13.71 22.83 -10.78
C LEU A 7 -14.99 22.87 -9.96
N ASP A 8 -15.07 22.05 -8.94
CA ASP A 8 -16.12 22.14 -7.93
C ASP A 8 -15.80 23.28 -6.97
N TRP A 9 -16.30 24.49 -7.31
CA TRP A 9 -16.04 25.68 -6.54
C TRP A 9 -16.66 25.65 -5.15
N GLU A 10 -17.81 24.98 -4.97
CA GLU A 10 -18.47 24.85 -3.68
C GLU A 10 -17.63 23.97 -2.74
N ALA A 11 -17.13 22.85 -3.22
CA ALA A 11 -16.23 22.00 -2.45
C ALA A 11 -14.88 22.68 -2.14
N ASN A 12 -14.33 23.45 -3.08
CA ASN A 12 -13.05 24.14 -2.90
C ASN A 12 -13.07 25.24 -1.83
N VAL A 13 -14.20 25.88 -1.59
CA VAL A 13 -14.34 26.95 -0.59
C VAL A 13 -15.00 26.48 0.71
N ASP A 14 -15.37 25.21 0.80
CA ASP A 14 -15.97 24.62 1.98
C ASP A 14 -14.96 24.51 3.13
N PRO A 15 -15.11 25.21 4.24
CA PRO A 15 -14.15 25.19 5.35
C PRO A 15 -14.07 23.82 6.03
N ASP A 16 -15.11 23.01 5.93
CA ASP A 16 -15.18 21.68 6.54
C ASP A 16 -14.82 20.52 5.58
N PHE A 17 -14.43 20.85 4.32
CA PHE A 17 -14.09 19.86 3.31
C PHE A 17 -13.04 18.87 3.81
N ALA A 18 -11.93 19.36 4.32
CA ALA A 18 -10.83 18.52 4.81
C ALA A 18 -11.29 17.60 5.95
N ALA A 19 -12.07 18.12 6.90
CA ALA A 19 -12.57 17.32 8.03
C ALA A 19 -13.51 16.20 7.61
N ARG A 20 -14.33 16.43 6.57
CA ARG A 20 -15.27 15.42 6.06
C ARG A 20 -14.61 14.37 5.16
N HIS A 21 -13.54 14.74 4.43
CA HIS A 21 -12.88 13.88 3.46
C HIS A 21 -11.59 13.24 3.97
N PHE A 22 -11.04 13.73 5.08
CA PHE A 22 -9.84 13.13 5.67
C PHE A 22 -10.14 11.75 6.24
N LEU A 23 -9.43 10.75 5.73
CA LEU A 23 -9.45 9.40 6.25
C LEU A 23 -8.24 9.17 7.15
N ARG A 24 -8.48 8.86 8.42
CA ARG A 24 -7.40 8.47 9.32
C ARG A 24 -6.93 7.07 8.95
N PRO A 25 -5.61 6.81 8.86
CA PRO A 25 -5.10 5.46 8.70
C PRO A 25 -5.70 4.53 9.75
N ARG A 26 -6.16 3.36 9.31
CA ARG A 26 -6.77 2.35 10.19
C ARG A 26 -5.92 1.10 10.16
N PRO A 27 -5.26 0.73 11.28
CA PRO A 27 -4.46 -0.49 11.34
C PRO A 27 -5.27 -1.74 10.99
N VAL A 28 -4.69 -2.66 10.24
CA VAL A 28 -5.33 -3.95 9.86
C VAL A 28 -5.44 -4.90 11.05
N ARG A 29 -4.50 -4.80 12.01
CA ARG A 29 -4.42 -5.55 13.26
C ARG A 29 -3.83 -4.66 14.36
N SER A 30 -3.75 -5.18 15.58
CA SER A 30 -3.05 -4.52 16.67
C SER A 30 -1.63 -4.14 16.27
N VAL A 31 -1.30 -2.84 16.33
CA VAL A 31 0.04 -2.33 15.99
C VAL A 31 1.13 -2.96 16.86
N ALA A 32 0.85 -3.22 18.14
CA ALA A 32 1.81 -3.84 19.03
C ALA A 32 2.16 -5.28 18.60
N GLU A 33 1.17 -6.05 18.13
CA GLU A 33 1.36 -7.42 17.64
C GLU A 33 2.14 -7.43 16.32
N THR A 34 1.70 -6.63 15.34
CA THR A 34 2.35 -6.59 14.03
C THR A 34 3.79 -6.06 14.11
N ARG A 35 4.07 -5.10 14.98
CA ARG A 35 5.44 -4.65 15.26
C ARG A 35 6.32 -5.74 15.84
N ALA A 36 5.77 -6.56 16.73
CA ALA A 36 6.50 -7.72 17.25
C ALA A 36 6.80 -8.77 16.17
N GLU A 37 5.94 -8.84 15.14
CA GLU A 37 6.14 -9.67 13.94
C GLU A 37 7.05 -9.00 12.89
N GLY A 38 7.51 -7.75 13.11
CA GLY A 38 8.44 -7.03 12.24
C GLY A 38 7.78 -6.20 11.13
N TRP A 39 6.48 -5.91 11.20
CA TRP A 39 5.78 -5.13 10.19
C TRP A 39 4.62 -4.30 10.78
N GLU A 40 4.14 -3.35 10.02
CA GLU A 40 2.93 -2.57 10.31
C GLU A 40 2.15 -2.39 9.00
N GLU A 41 0.82 -2.42 9.08
CA GLU A 41 -0.03 -2.17 7.92
C GLU A 41 -1.30 -1.43 8.33
N SER A 42 -1.67 -0.44 7.53
CA SER A 42 -2.88 0.35 7.75
C SER A 42 -3.64 0.59 6.45
N TRP A 43 -4.95 0.55 6.53
CA TRP A 43 -5.81 1.07 5.49
C TRP A 43 -5.66 2.58 5.38
N ILE A 44 -5.41 3.08 4.18
CA ILE A 44 -5.33 4.51 3.85
C ILE A 44 -6.48 4.97 2.94
N SER A 45 -7.07 4.04 2.17
CA SER A 45 -8.31 4.24 1.42
C SER A 45 -9.24 3.04 1.66
N TYR A 46 -10.42 3.29 2.22
CA TYR A 46 -11.35 2.24 2.63
C TYR A 46 -12.83 2.66 2.63
N ARG A 47 -13.15 3.83 2.06
CA ARG A 47 -14.53 4.34 1.93
C ARG A 47 -14.99 4.47 0.50
N SER A 48 -14.26 3.93 -0.46
CA SER A 48 -14.66 3.88 -1.85
C SER A 48 -15.17 2.47 -2.20
N PRO A 49 -16.26 2.34 -2.97
CA PRO A 49 -16.66 1.05 -3.53
C PRO A 49 -15.78 0.60 -4.68
N ASP A 50 -15.01 1.52 -5.29
CA ASP A 50 -14.28 1.29 -6.53
C ASP A 50 -12.86 0.78 -6.29
N PHE A 51 -12.23 1.20 -5.19
CA PHE A 51 -10.88 0.77 -4.84
C PHE A 51 -10.62 0.91 -3.34
N SER A 52 -9.60 0.20 -2.88
CA SER A 52 -9.05 0.35 -1.53
C SER A 52 -7.53 0.33 -1.55
N ALA A 53 -6.91 0.88 -0.52
CA ALA A 53 -5.46 0.91 -0.43
C ALA A 53 -4.97 0.73 1.00
N LYS A 54 -3.81 0.06 1.12
CA LYS A 54 -3.06 -0.11 2.36
C LYS A 54 -1.66 0.47 2.21
N GLU A 55 -1.10 0.98 3.29
CA GLU A 55 0.33 1.21 3.43
C GLU A 55 0.91 0.11 4.30
N LEU A 56 1.93 -0.57 3.80
CA LEU A 56 2.69 -1.60 4.51
C LEU A 56 4.09 -1.08 4.80
N THR A 57 4.52 -1.25 6.04
CA THR A 57 5.90 -0.99 6.48
C THR A 57 6.50 -2.28 7.02
N VAL A 58 7.64 -2.72 6.46
CA VAL A 58 8.44 -3.82 6.99
C VAL A 58 9.66 -3.24 7.70
N LEU A 59 9.77 -3.53 9.00
CA LEU A 59 10.79 -2.94 9.87
C LEU A 59 12.21 -3.36 9.49
N PRO A 60 13.24 -2.58 9.86
CA PRO A 60 14.62 -2.92 9.59
C PRO A 60 15.00 -4.31 10.13
N GLY A 61 15.67 -5.11 9.31
CA GLY A 61 16.11 -6.47 9.63
C GLY A 61 15.01 -7.52 9.69
N ALA A 62 13.76 -7.15 9.42
CA ALA A 62 12.63 -8.06 9.53
C ALA A 62 12.39 -8.88 8.26
N THR A 63 11.77 -10.03 8.47
CA THR A 63 11.16 -10.86 7.43
C THR A 63 9.72 -11.08 7.81
N ALA A 64 8.79 -10.65 6.96
CA ALA A 64 7.36 -10.74 7.21
C ALA A 64 6.65 -11.53 6.10
N THR A 65 5.63 -12.29 6.46
CA THR A 65 4.74 -12.95 5.48
C THR A 65 3.41 -12.21 5.48
N ILE A 66 3.14 -11.49 4.42
CA ILE A 66 1.96 -10.64 4.26
C ILE A 66 0.88 -11.39 3.46
N ARG A 67 -0.34 -11.40 3.97
CA ARG A 67 -1.50 -12.03 3.33
C ARG A 67 -2.60 -11.02 3.10
N ASP A 68 -3.23 -11.14 1.94
CA ASP A 68 -4.39 -10.35 1.53
C ASP A 68 -5.41 -11.27 0.84
N ALA A 69 -6.69 -10.94 0.95
CA ALA A 69 -7.75 -11.74 0.34
C ALA A 69 -8.04 -11.42 -1.13
N ALA A 70 -7.32 -10.46 -1.72
CA ALA A 70 -7.51 -10.03 -3.10
C ALA A 70 -6.17 -9.78 -3.81
N ALA A 71 -6.19 -9.77 -5.15
CA ALA A 71 -5.08 -9.31 -5.96
C ALA A 71 -4.83 -7.81 -5.74
N TYR A 72 -3.58 -7.37 -5.85
CA TYR A 72 -3.21 -5.97 -5.68
C TYR A 72 -2.04 -5.54 -6.56
N GLY A 73 -2.05 -4.26 -6.94
CA GLY A 73 -0.85 -3.56 -7.39
C GLY A 73 -0.04 -3.08 -6.19
N MET A 74 1.27 -3.07 -6.31
CA MET A 74 2.17 -2.59 -5.26
C MET A 74 3.15 -1.59 -5.84
N ILE A 75 3.36 -0.49 -5.11
CA ILE A 75 4.40 0.51 -5.39
C ILE A 75 5.29 0.63 -4.17
N LEU A 76 6.60 0.47 -4.36
CA LEU A 76 7.59 0.67 -3.32
C LEU A 76 7.90 2.16 -3.20
N LEU A 77 7.71 2.73 -2.01
CA LEU A 77 7.96 4.15 -1.72
C LEU A 77 9.34 4.39 -1.12
N GLN A 78 9.83 3.41 -0.35
CA GLN A 78 11.10 3.55 0.39
C GLN A 78 11.74 2.18 0.60
N GLY A 79 13.06 2.16 0.54
CA GLY A 79 13.89 1.03 0.92
C GLY A 79 14.22 0.10 -0.23
N HIS A 80 14.88 -0.99 0.12
CA HIS A 80 15.29 -2.05 -0.79
C HIS A 80 15.24 -3.39 -0.06
N GLY A 81 15.08 -4.47 -0.80
CA GLY A 81 15.06 -5.80 -0.21
C GLY A 81 14.53 -6.85 -1.18
N ARG A 82 13.72 -7.76 -0.70
CA ARG A 82 13.18 -8.83 -1.51
C ARG A 82 11.70 -9.09 -1.23
N MET A 83 10.92 -9.26 -2.28
CA MET A 83 9.51 -9.65 -2.23
C MET A 83 9.30 -10.95 -3.01
N GLY A 84 9.05 -12.05 -2.29
CA GLY A 84 9.05 -13.38 -2.86
C GLY A 84 10.40 -13.69 -3.53
N PRO A 85 10.43 -14.04 -4.83
CA PRO A 85 11.68 -14.32 -5.56
C PRO A 85 12.34 -13.06 -6.14
N TRP A 86 11.71 -11.87 -6.05
CA TRP A 86 12.13 -10.65 -6.74
C TRP A 86 12.85 -9.69 -5.81
N ASP A 87 13.95 -9.13 -6.28
CA ASP A 87 14.56 -7.97 -5.63
C ASP A 87 13.67 -6.74 -5.86
N VAL A 88 13.54 -5.93 -4.81
CA VAL A 88 12.79 -4.66 -4.82
C VAL A 88 13.72 -3.53 -4.39
N ASP A 89 13.64 -2.41 -5.11
CA ASP A 89 14.50 -1.25 -4.85
C ASP A 89 13.81 0.04 -5.33
N THR A 90 13.94 1.12 -4.57
CA THR A 90 13.41 2.43 -4.94
C THR A 90 14.39 3.54 -4.56
N PRO A 91 14.54 4.59 -5.40
CA PRO A 91 13.84 4.79 -6.67
C PRO A 91 14.41 3.91 -7.79
N ALA A 92 13.51 3.25 -8.55
CA ALA A 92 13.92 2.51 -9.73
C ALA A 92 13.99 3.42 -10.95
N LEU A 93 15.00 3.20 -11.79
CA LEU A 93 15.11 3.88 -13.08
C LEU A 93 14.35 3.10 -14.14
N ILE A 94 13.33 3.71 -14.72
CA ILE A 94 12.62 3.13 -15.86
C ILE A 94 13.52 3.21 -17.08
N ARG A 95 13.87 2.05 -17.65
CA ARG A 95 14.64 1.92 -18.89
C ARG A 95 13.83 1.12 -19.90
N PHE A 96 13.86 1.56 -21.14
CA PHE A 96 13.16 0.85 -22.22
C PHE A 96 13.59 -0.63 -22.29
N GLY A 97 12.61 -1.53 -22.30
CA GLY A 97 12.84 -2.97 -22.37
C GLY A 97 13.28 -3.64 -21.05
N GLN A 98 13.30 -2.92 -19.95
CA GLN A 98 13.57 -3.48 -18.61
C GLN A 98 12.34 -3.40 -17.73
N LEU A 99 12.20 -4.36 -16.82
CA LEU A 99 11.21 -4.32 -15.77
C LEU A 99 11.67 -3.35 -14.67
N THR A 100 10.71 -2.65 -14.07
CA THR A 100 10.98 -1.84 -12.88
C THR A 100 11.14 -2.75 -11.66
N SER A 101 11.84 -2.28 -10.63
CA SER A 101 12.03 -2.99 -9.35
C SER A 101 11.21 -2.40 -8.20
N ASP A 102 10.36 -1.41 -8.47
CA ASP A 102 9.54 -0.72 -7.49
C ASP A 102 8.02 -0.86 -7.72
N GLU A 103 7.59 -1.47 -8.84
CA GLU A 103 6.18 -1.71 -9.15
C GLU A 103 5.92 -3.19 -9.46
N PHE A 104 4.91 -3.77 -8.82
CA PHE A 104 4.55 -5.18 -9.00
C PHE A 104 3.05 -5.36 -8.99
N PHE A 105 2.61 -6.42 -9.68
CA PHE A 105 1.25 -6.94 -9.55
C PHE A 105 1.30 -8.29 -8.84
N VAL A 106 0.54 -8.40 -7.76
CA VAL A 106 0.41 -9.63 -6.97
C VAL A 106 -0.93 -10.26 -7.26
N THR A 107 -0.90 -11.47 -7.81
CA THR A 107 -2.14 -12.22 -8.08
C THR A 107 -2.84 -12.62 -6.79
N GLU A 108 -4.16 -12.80 -6.82
CA GLU A 108 -4.95 -13.26 -5.67
C GLU A 108 -4.38 -14.55 -5.06
N ALA A 109 -4.05 -15.53 -5.90
CA ALA A 109 -3.48 -16.80 -5.43
C ALA A 109 -2.15 -16.61 -4.66
N ALA A 110 -1.33 -15.65 -5.05
CA ALA A 110 -0.10 -15.30 -4.34
C ALA A 110 -0.40 -14.54 -3.05
N ALA A 111 -1.31 -13.58 -3.08
CA ALA A 111 -1.74 -12.78 -1.95
C ALA A 111 -2.31 -13.65 -0.82
N VAL A 112 -3.23 -14.55 -1.15
CA VAL A 112 -3.86 -15.49 -0.20
C VAL A 112 -2.84 -16.46 0.40
N ARG A 113 -1.94 -17.00 -0.41
CA ARG A 113 -0.86 -17.90 0.06
C ARG A 113 0.12 -17.15 0.99
N GLY A 114 0.30 -15.89 0.77
CA GLY A 114 1.21 -15.01 1.49
C GLY A 114 2.49 -14.71 0.70
N VAL A 115 2.86 -13.45 0.70
CA VAL A 115 4.08 -12.94 0.07
C VAL A 115 5.11 -12.66 1.16
N VAL A 116 6.28 -13.28 1.05
CA VAL A 116 7.38 -13.03 1.99
C VAL A 116 8.10 -11.75 1.55
N VAL A 117 8.22 -10.80 2.48
CA VAL A 117 9.00 -9.57 2.29
C VAL A 117 10.18 -9.60 3.25
N VAL A 118 11.38 -9.43 2.72
CA VAL A 118 12.65 -9.42 3.49
C VAL A 118 13.26 -8.03 3.41
N ASN A 119 13.43 -7.40 4.57
CA ASN A 119 14.15 -6.14 4.70
C ASN A 119 15.55 -6.39 5.27
N PRO A 120 16.61 -6.35 4.45
CA PRO A 120 17.98 -6.56 4.91
C PRO A 120 18.62 -5.34 5.58
N SER A 121 18.01 -4.15 5.43
CA SER A 121 18.53 -2.92 6.05
C SER A 121 18.50 -3.03 7.58
N ARG A 122 19.49 -2.45 8.23
CA ARG A 122 19.54 -2.35 9.70
C ARG A 122 18.92 -1.05 10.23
N THR A 123 18.67 -0.10 9.35
CA THR A 123 18.27 1.28 9.73
C THR A 123 16.98 1.71 9.07
N ASP A 124 16.75 1.30 7.82
CA ASP A 124 15.68 1.86 6.99
C ASP A 124 14.55 0.84 6.81
N PRO A 125 13.30 1.25 7.00
CA PRO A 125 12.16 0.40 6.69
C PRO A 125 11.98 0.24 5.18
N ILE A 126 11.31 -0.83 4.78
CA ILE A 126 10.66 -0.92 3.48
C ILE A 126 9.24 -0.39 3.64
N VAL A 127 8.87 0.61 2.82
CA VAL A 127 7.52 1.17 2.80
C VAL A 127 6.92 0.99 1.42
N MET A 128 5.72 0.44 1.35
CA MET A 128 5.02 0.22 0.08
C MET A 128 3.53 0.52 0.17
N LEU A 129 2.96 1.00 -0.93
CA LEU A 129 1.52 1.12 -1.11
C LEU A 129 1.00 -0.12 -1.83
N LYS A 130 -0.10 -0.66 -1.33
CA LYS A 130 -0.87 -1.72 -1.97
C LYS A 130 -2.23 -1.17 -2.35
N HIS A 131 -2.65 -1.36 -3.60
CA HIS A 131 -3.94 -0.91 -4.08
C HIS A 131 -4.71 -2.07 -4.68
N PHE A 132 -5.97 -2.15 -4.28
CA PHE A 132 -6.89 -3.23 -4.59
C PHE A 132 -8.03 -2.71 -5.44
N GLY A 133 -8.54 -3.54 -6.31
CA GLY A 133 -9.77 -3.27 -7.06
C GLY A 133 -11.02 -3.29 -6.19
N PRO A 134 -12.21 -3.12 -6.83
CA PRO A 134 -13.49 -3.15 -6.13
C PRO A 134 -13.74 -4.52 -5.50
N GLY A 135 -14.54 -4.52 -4.43
CA GLY A 135 -15.00 -5.76 -3.79
C GLY A 135 -13.93 -6.51 -2.99
N ASN A 136 -12.91 -5.82 -2.48
CA ASN A 136 -11.90 -6.45 -1.62
C ASN A 136 -12.55 -7.07 -0.37
N PRO A 137 -12.47 -8.42 -0.18
CA PRO A 137 -13.10 -9.11 0.95
C PRO A 137 -12.58 -8.65 2.32
N ASP A 138 -11.33 -8.20 2.41
CA ASP A 138 -10.73 -7.73 3.66
C ASP A 138 -11.44 -6.48 4.22
N LEU A 139 -12.12 -5.68 3.36
CA LEU A 139 -12.90 -4.53 3.81
C LEU A 139 -14.21 -4.92 4.50
N ALA A 140 -14.79 -6.06 4.15
CA ALA A 140 -16.06 -6.54 4.73
C ALA A 140 -15.88 -7.04 6.17
N LEU A 141 -14.65 -7.31 6.59
CA LEU A 141 -14.30 -7.85 7.90
C LEU A 141 -13.94 -6.77 8.93
N THR A 142 -13.94 -5.51 8.52
CA THR A 142 -13.56 -4.35 9.35
C THR A 142 -14.70 -3.35 9.49
#